data_826fd185156102e1f9b0981fe92fee25
#
_entry.id   826fd185156102e1f9b0981fe92fee25
#
_cell.length_a   1.000
_cell.length_b   1.000
_cell.length_c   1.000
_cell.angle_alpha   90.00
_cell.angle_beta   90.00
_cell.angle_gamma   90.00
#
_symmetry.space_group_name_H-M   'P 1'
#
loop_
_entity.id
_entity.type
_entity.pdbx_description
1 polymer ?
#
loop_
_entity_poly.entity_id
_entity_poly.type
_entity_poly.pdbx_seq_one_letter_code
_entity_poly.pdbx_strand_id
1 'polypeptide(L)'
;MISNLINKTQMKGGFGVDDTKNQHRKHKLIEYANGKSLEEINGTVEVPRGKGFWRTLFAYSGPGALVAVGYMDPGNWSTSITGGQSFQYTLMTTILISSLIAMLLQYMAAKLGIVSQMDLAQATRARTGKALGIILWIMTELAIMATDIAEVIGAAIALNLLFHIPLIPSVFITVLDVLVLLLLTKIGFRKIEAIVACLILVILFVFAYQVALSNPNWGGVFMGLLPSAKAIAQHPEIGGITPLTGTLGIIGATVMPHNLYLHSAISQTRKIDHNDLDSIRQTVRFTTWDSNIQLSLAFIVNSLLLIMGVAVFKTGAVQDSSFFGLYDALNNTSMLSNPVLIAVAKSGVLSTLFAVALL
;
A
#
# COMPACT_ATOMS: atom_id res chain seq x y z
N MET A 1 -10.20 -9.84 -40.33
CA MET A 1 -11.64 -10.14 -40.27
C MET A 1 -12.32 -9.49 -39.05
N ILE A 2 -11.62 -9.21 -37.96
CA ILE A 2 -12.14 -8.54 -36.76
C ILE A 2 -12.23 -7.01 -36.92
N SER A 3 -11.37 -6.37 -37.73
CA SER A 3 -11.41 -4.92 -37.99
C SER A 3 -12.64 -4.47 -38.79
N ASN A 4 -13.24 -5.34 -39.58
CA ASN A 4 -14.43 -5.02 -40.37
C ASN A 4 -15.75 -5.19 -39.61
N LEU A 5 -15.75 -5.86 -38.46
CA LEU A 5 -16.92 -5.98 -37.56
C LEU A 5 -17.10 -4.75 -36.67
N ILE A 6 -16.00 -4.10 -36.28
CA ILE A 6 -16.04 -2.88 -35.46
C ILE A 6 -16.57 -1.68 -36.26
N ASN A 7 -16.26 -1.58 -37.57
CA ASN A 7 -16.75 -0.50 -38.43
C ASN A 7 -18.21 -0.65 -38.85
N LYS A 8 -18.80 -1.85 -38.83
CA LYS A 8 -20.20 -2.06 -39.15
C LYS A 8 -21.19 -1.82 -38.04
N THR A 9 -20.73 -1.87 -36.78
CA THR A 9 -21.57 -1.64 -35.59
C THR A 9 -21.69 -0.14 -35.26
N GLN A 10 -20.83 0.71 -35.81
CA GLN A 10 -20.91 2.18 -35.64
C GLN A 10 -21.90 2.88 -36.56
N MET A 11 -22.47 2.18 -37.54
CA MET A 11 -23.37 2.84 -38.54
C MET A 11 -24.87 2.57 -38.35
N LYS A 12 -25.30 1.88 -37.25
CA LYS A 12 -26.73 1.69 -36.99
C LYS A 12 -27.05 1.77 -35.51
N GLY A 13 -26.89 2.93 -34.93
CA GLY A 13 -27.32 3.22 -33.57
C GLY A 13 -26.90 4.64 -33.24
N GLY A 14 -27.65 5.62 -33.73
CA GLY A 14 -27.42 7.04 -33.48
C GLY A 14 -27.61 7.41 -32.00
N PHE A 15 -26.59 7.20 -31.19
CA PHE A 15 -26.26 8.03 -30.04
C PHE A 15 -24.97 8.76 -30.41
N GLY A 16 -25.11 9.81 -31.20
CA GLY A 16 -24.10 10.82 -31.35
C GLY A 16 -23.87 11.45 -29.98
N VAL A 17 -22.94 10.88 -29.20
CA VAL A 17 -22.33 11.60 -28.11
C VAL A 17 -21.54 12.71 -28.78
N ASP A 18 -22.07 13.92 -28.69
CA ASP A 18 -21.50 15.13 -29.26
C ASP A 18 -20.09 15.32 -28.69
N ASP A 19 -19.07 14.91 -29.44
CA ASP A 19 -17.66 14.99 -29.03
C ASP A 19 -17.25 16.44 -28.69
N THR A 20 -17.94 17.43 -29.26
CA THR A 20 -17.75 18.85 -28.93
C THR A 20 -18.26 19.18 -27.54
N LYS A 21 -19.38 18.57 -27.09
CA LYS A 21 -19.88 18.71 -25.71
C LYS A 21 -18.98 18.04 -24.70
N ASN A 22 -18.35 16.91 -25.06
CA ASN A 22 -17.40 16.24 -24.20
C ASN A 22 -16.07 16.99 -24.08
N GLN A 23 -15.58 17.60 -25.14
CA GLN A 23 -14.41 18.49 -25.11
C GLN A 23 -14.68 19.76 -24.31
N HIS A 24 -15.83 20.40 -24.49
CA HIS A 24 -16.24 21.56 -23.70
C HIS A 24 -16.47 21.23 -22.24
N ARG A 25 -16.96 20.03 -21.93
CA ARG A 25 -17.14 19.57 -20.57
C ARG A 25 -15.78 19.24 -19.90
N LYS A 26 -14.82 18.67 -20.65
CA LYS A 26 -13.43 18.47 -20.19
C LYS A 26 -12.73 19.80 -19.90
N HIS A 27 -12.82 20.78 -20.79
CA HIS A 27 -12.24 22.11 -20.57
C HIS A 27 -12.86 22.81 -19.34
N LYS A 28 -14.18 22.77 -19.17
CA LYS A 28 -14.82 23.29 -17.97
C LYS A 28 -14.38 22.60 -16.69
N LEU A 29 -14.19 21.28 -16.68
CA LEU A 29 -13.74 20.55 -15.50
C LEU A 29 -12.31 20.90 -15.09
N ILE A 30 -11.40 21.07 -16.09
CA ILE A 30 -10.03 21.51 -15.87
C ILE A 30 -9.97 22.95 -15.36
N GLU A 31 -10.84 23.81 -15.89
CA GLU A 31 -10.98 25.22 -15.47
C GLU A 31 -11.50 25.35 -14.03
N TYR A 32 -12.39 24.43 -13.59
CA TYR A 32 -12.84 24.32 -12.21
C TYR A 32 -11.79 23.76 -11.22
N ALA A 33 -10.76 23.08 -11.72
CA ALA A 33 -9.72 22.49 -10.90
C ALA A 33 -8.68 23.50 -10.39
N ASN A 34 -8.74 24.78 -10.81
CA ASN A 34 -7.81 25.85 -10.37
C ASN A 34 -6.32 25.46 -10.40
N GLY A 35 -5.83 24.95 -11.53
CA GLY A 35 -4.44 24.59 -11.71
C GLY A 35 -4.16 23.08 -11.72
N LYS A 36 -2.93 22.71 -12.04
CA LYS A 36 -2.48 21.32 -12.02
C LYS A 36 -2.19 20.89 -10.59
N SER A 37 -2.61 19.69 -10.21
CA SER A 37 -2.18 19.08 -8.97
C SER A 37 -0.68 18.87 -9.01
N LEU A 38 0.04 19.17 -7.91
CA LEU A 38 1.49 18.98 -7.78
C LEU A 38 2.28 19.53 -8.98
N GLU A 39 2.09 20.81 -9.33
CA GLU A 39 2.71 21.45 -10.51
C GLU A 39 4.23 21.29 -10.58
N GLU A 40 4.90 21.24 -9.42
CA GLU A 40 6.35 21.12 -9.31
C GLU A 40 6.89 19.77 -9.84
N ILE A 41 6.10 18.70 -9.79
CA ILE A 41 6.54 17.36 -10.17
C ILE A 41 5.78 16.76 -11.36
N ASN A 42 4.59 17.28 -11.68
CA ASN A 42 3.78 16.77 -12.78
C ASN A 42 4.39 17.07 -14.15
N GLY A 43 4.45 16.01 -15.00
CA GLY A 43 5.03 16.08 -16.32
C GLY A 43 6.56 16.25 -16.35
N THR A 44 7.27 16.03 -15.22
CA THR A 44 8.73 16.21 -15.14
C THR A 44 9.51 14.97 -15.56
N VAL A 45 8.91 13.77 -15.49
CA VAL A 45 9.59 12.51 -15.78
C VAL A 45 9.36 12.13 -17.25
N GLU A 46 10.44 12.15 -18.04
CA GLU A 46 10.39 11.72 -19.44
C GLU A 46 10.29 10.20 -19.57
N VAL A 47 9.44 9.76 -20.49
CA VAL A 47 9.23 8.35 -20.77
C VAL A 47 9.70 8.02 -22.17
N PRO A 48 10.56 6.99 -22.34
CA PRO A 48 11.09 6.62 -23.65
C PRO A 48 9.98 5.98 -24.50
N ARG A 49 9.77 6.49 -25.71
CA ARG A 49 8.87 5.93 -26.71
C ARG A 49 9.59 4.86 -27.55
N GLY A 50 8.88 3.79 -27.92
CA GLY A 50 9.38 2.78 -28.86
C GLY A 50 10.50 1.86 -28.34
N LYS A 51 10.75 1.81 -27.02
CA LYS A 51 11.73 0.91 -26.40
C LYS A 51 11.05 -0.36 -25.89
N GLY A 52 11.81 -1.48 -25.75
CA GLY A 52 11.28 -2.76 -25.30
C GLY A 52 10.56 -2.70 -23.96
N PHE A 53 9.69 -3.69 -23.71
CA PHE A 53 8.77 -3.75 -22.55
C PHE A 53 9.45 -3.41 -21.22
N TRP A 54 10.53 -4.09 -20.85
CA TRP A 54 11.21 -3.91 -19.57
C TRP A 54 11.76 -2.50 -19.38
N ARG A 55 12.38 -1.94 -20.43
CA ARG A 55 12.94 -0.59 -20.36
C ARG A 55 11.85 0.47 -20.20
N THR A 56 10.70 0.25 -20.82
CA THR A 56 9.53 1.12 -20.68
C THR A 56 8.94 0.95 -19.28
N LEU A 57 8.78 -0.29 -18.78
CA LEU A 57 8.27 -0.55 -17.43
C LEU A 57 9.13 0.15 -16.37
N PHE A 58 10.46 0.02 -16.43
CA PHE A 58 11.36 0.70 -15.49
C PHE A 58 11.28 2.24 -15.57
N ALA A 59 10.95 2.81 -16.73
CA ALA A 59 10.76 4.25 -16.85
C ALA A 59 9.45 4.71 -16.20
N TYR A 60 8.41 3.88 -16.22
CA TYR A 60 7.15 4.13 -15.53
C TYR A 60 7.20 3.75 -14.05
N SER A 61 8.09 2.85 -13.64
CA SER A 61 8.22 2.40 -12.25
C SER A 61 8.55 3.57 -11.32
N GLY A 62 7.88 3.59 -10.17
CA GLY A 62 8.11 4.57 -9.11
C GLY A 62 6.84 5.00 -8.38
N PRO A 63 5.81 5.54 -9.04
CA PRO A 63 4.55 5.87 -8.37
C PRO A 63 3.95 4.69 -7.64
N GLY A 64 4.01 3.49 -8.25
CA GLY A 64 3.58 2.25 -7.60
C GLY A 64 4.35 1.94 -6.32
N ALA A 65 5.66 2.20 -6.26
CA ALA A 65 6.46 1.99 -5.06
C ALA A 65 6.05 2.94 -3.93
N LEU A 66 5.86 4.24 -4.24
CA LEU A 66 5.39 5.23 -3.26
C LEU A 66 4.01 4.88 -2.70
N VAL A 67 3.13 4.34 -3.54
CA VAL A 67 1.81 3.86 -3.12
C VAL A 67 1.95 2.59 -2.26
N ALA A 68 2.80 1.64 -2.65
CA ALA A 68 2.95 0.36 -1.98
C ALA A 68 3.51 0.47 -0.56
N VAL A 69 4.35 1.47 -0.27
CA VAL A 69 4.83 1.75 1.10
C VAL A 69 3.67 1.98 2.06
N GLY A 70 2.65 2.74 1.66
CA GLY A 70 1.48 2.93 2.51
C GLY A 70 0.74 1.63 2.85
N TYR A 71 0.87 0.56 2.03
CA TYR A 71 0.31 -0.76 2.34
C TYR A 71 1.21 -1.61 3.25
N MET A 72 2.32 -1.07 3.69
CA MET A 72 3.28 -1.71 4.61
C MET A 72 3.50 -0.84 5.85
N ASP A 73 2.50 -0.08 6.24
CA ASP A 73 2.49 0.77 7.42
C ASP A 73 2.38 -0.04 8.73
N PRO A 74 2.66 0.57 9.89
CA PRO A 74 2.52 -0.09 11.19
C PRO A 74 1.12 -0.63 11.48
N GLY A 75 0.07 -0.03 10.90
CA GLY A 75 -1.32 -0.50 11.01
C GLY A 75 -1.53 -1.87 10.34
N ASN A 76 -1.03 -2.01 9.09
CA ASN A 76 -1.03 -3.30 8.38
C ASN A 76 -0.19 -4.36 9.10
N TRP A 77 0.95 -3.96 9.69
CA TRP A 77 1.80 -4.87 10.44
C TRP A 77 1.10 -5.40 11.68
N SER A 78 0.57 -4.51 12.50
CA SER A 78 -0.13 -4.87 13.75
C SER A 78 -1.32 -5.80 13.46
N THR A 79 -2.17 -5.46 12.50
CA THR A 79 -3.35 -6.28 12.16
C THR A 79 -2.97 -7.64 11.60
N SER A 80 -1.93 -7.74 10.79
CA SER A 80 -1.46 -9.00 10.22
C SER A 80 -0.83 -9.90 11.28
N ILE A 81 0.04 -9.37 12.15
CA ILE A 81 0.69 -10.12 13.23
C ILE A 81 -0.35 -10.61 14.23
N THR A 82 -1.24 -9.73 14.71
CA THR A 82 -2.31 -10.08 15.65
C THR A 82 -3.27 -11.10 15.04
N GLY A 83 -3.61 -10.93 13.77
CA GLY A 83 -4.44 -11.88 13.03
C GLY A 83 -3.82 -13.28 12.95
N GLY A 84 -2.52 -13.35 12.68
CA GLY A 84 -1.75 -14.60 12.66
C GLY A 84 -1.68 -15.26 14.04
N GLN A 85 -1.36 -14.49 15.07
CA GLN A 85 -1.30 -14.96 16.45
C GLN A 85 -2.63 -15.54 16.94
N SER A 86 -3.74 -14.83 16.69
CA SER A 86 -5.05 -15.18 17.24
C SER A 86 -5.78 -16.25 16.40
N PHE A 87 -5.70 -16.15 15.07
CA PHE A 87 -6.52 -16.96 14.17
C PHE A 87 -5.72 -17.81 13.18
N GLN A 88 -4.41 -17.92 13.40
CA GLN A 88 -3.51 -18.65 12.51
C GLN A 88 -3.63 -18.16 11.04
N TYR A 89 -3.73 -19.08 10.09
CA TYR A 89 -3.83 -18.75 8.68
C TYR A 89 -5.23 -18.34 8.21
N THR A 90 -6.23 -18.28 9.10
CA THR A 90 -7.63 -18.03 8.75
C THR A 90 -7.82 -16.67 8.05
N LEU A 91 -7.07 -15.63 8.46
CA LEU A 91 -7.18 -14.30 7.90
C LEU A 91 -6.31 -14.06 6.66
N MET A 92 -5.59 -15.09 6.17
CA MET A 92 -4.79 -14.98 4.94
C MET A 92 -5.66 -14.66 3.71
N THR A 93 -6.86 -15.25 3.65
CA THR A 93 -7.85 -14.94 2.59
C THR A 93 -8.26 -13.46 2.62
N THR A 94 -8.36 -12.86 3.81
CA THR A 94 -8.69 -11.43 3.97
C THR A 94 -7.57 -10.56 3.40
N ILE A 95 -6.30 -10.87 3.70
CA ILE A 95 -5.15 -10.17 3.13
C ILE A 95 -5.15 -10.25 1.60
N LEU A 96 -5.45 -11.43 1.04
CA LEU A 96 -5.55 -11.61 -0.40
C LEU A 96 -6.67 -10.77 -1.02
N ILE A 97 -7.88 -10.87 -0.48
CA ILE A 97 -9.05 -10.15 -1.01
C ILE A 97 -8.86 -8.64 -0.88
N SER A 98 -8.41 -8.14 0.27
CA SER A 98 -8.15 -6.70 0.47
C SER A 98 -7.08 -6.18 -0.48
N SER A 99 -6.01 -6.95 -0.75
CA SER A 99 -4.99 -6.59 -1.71
C SER A 99 -5.51 -6.54 -3.14
N LEU A 100 -6.37 -7.47 -3.54
CA LEU A 100 -7.02 -7.44 -4.87
C LEU A 100 -7.95 -6.24 -5.03
N ILE A 101 -8.72 -5.91 -3.98
CA ILE A 101 -9.55 -4.70 -3.94
C ILE A 101 -8.67 -3.46 -4.06
N ALA A 102 -7.56 -3.40 -3.31
CA ALA A 102 -6.61 -2.31 -3.37
C ALA A 102 -6.02 -2.13 -4.78
N MET A 103 -5.58 -3.21 -5.44
CA MET A 103 -5.08 -3.17 -6.82
C MET A 103 -6.11 -2.59 -7.79
N LEU A 104 -7.37 -2.99 -7.66
CA LEU A 104 -8.45 -2.47 -8.49
C LEU A 104 -8.69 -0.98 -8.25
N LEU A 105 -8.77 -0.56 -7.00
CA LEU A 105 -8.99 0.84 -6.64
C LEU A 105 -7.81 1.73 -7.06
N GLN A 106 -6.57 1.26 -6.90
CA GLN A 106 -5.38 1.97 -7.33
C GLN A 106 -5.29 2.10 -8.85
N TYR A 107 -5.69 1.07 -9.60
CA TYR A 107 -5.85 1.16 -11.04
C TYR A 107 -6.86 2.26 -11.43
N MET A 108 -8.01 2.30 -10.75
CA MET A 108 -9.05 3.31 -11.03
C MET A 108 -8.54 4.73 -10.72
N ALA A 109 -7.84 4.92 -9.60
CA ALA A 109 -7.28 6.19 -9.17
C ALA A 109 -6.21 6.69 -10.16
N ALA A 110 -5.25 5.85 -10.53
CA ALA A 110 -4.22 6.19 -11.51
C ALA A 110 -4.81 6.52 -12.89
N LYS A 111 -5.75 5.69 -13.35
CA LYS A 111 -6.44 5.93 -14.62
C LYS A 111 -7.20 7.24 -14.62
N LEU A 112 -7.86 7.60 -13.50
CA LEU A 112 -8.51 8.89 -13.34
C LEU A 112 -7.51 10.02 -13.52
N GLY A 113 -6.39 10.02 -12.78
CA GLY A 113 -5.37 11.05 -12.86
C GLY A 113 -4.79 11.21 -14.27
N ILE A 114 -4.43 10.10 -14.91
CA ILE A 114 -3.84 10.09 -16.26
C ILE A 114 -4.83 10.60 -17.32
N VAL A 115 -6.09 10.17 -17.29
CA VAL A 115 -7.05 10.46 -18.36
C VAL A 115 -7.71 11.82 -18.18
N SER A 116 -8.07 12.19 -16.93
CA SER A 116 -8.79 13.43 -16.65
C SER A 116 -7.86 14.62 -16.40
N GLN A 117 -6.57 14.40 -16.17
CA GLN A 117 -5.61 15.41 -15.73
C GLN A 117 -6.02 16.09 -14.41
N MET A 118 -6.81 15.40 -13.61
CA MET A 118 -7.25 15.82 -12.29
C MET A 118 -6.93 14.71 -11.29
N ASP A 119 -6.48 15.09 -10.11
CA ASP A 119 -6.44 14.14 -9.02
C ASP A 119 -7.83 13.80 -8.49
N LEU A 120 -7.92 12.80 -7.62
CA LEU A 120 -9.19 12.33 -7.08
C LEU A 120 -9.90 13.43 -6.25
N ALA A 121 -9.16 14.30 -5.54
CA ALA A 121 -9.74 15.39 -4.77
C ALA A 121 -10.37 16.44 -5.69
N GLN A 122 -9.65 16.85 -6.75
CA GLN A 122 -10.15 17.77 -7.76
C GLN A 122 -11.38 17.20 -8.47
N ALA A 123 -11.33 15.92 -8.87
CA ALA A 123 -12.44 15.23 -9.53
C ALA A 123 -13.67 15.12 -8.61
N THR A 124 -13.45 14.81 -7.32
CA THR A 124 -14.52 14.76 -6.31
C THR A 124 -15.15 16.12 -6.14
N ARG A 125 -14.35 17.18 -5.95
CA ARG A 125 -14.84 18.55 -5.81
C ARG A 125 -15.65 19.00 -7.03
N ALA A 126 -15.21 18.63 -8.23
CA ALA A 126 -15.91 19.00 -9.47
C ALA A 126 -17.25 18.30 -9.67
N ARG A 127 -17.48 17.16 -8.99
CA ARG A 127 -18.67 16.31 -9.18
C ARG A 127 -19.62 16.29 -7.99
N THR A 128 -19.18 16.74 -6.82
CA THR A 128 -19.98 16.72 -5.60
C THR A 128 -20.46 18.13 -5.22
N GLY A 129 -21.61 18.19 -4.54
CA GLY A 129 -22.09 19.43 -3.92
C GLY A 129 -21.19 19.85 -2.75
N LYS A 130 -21.26 21.14 -2.36
CA LYS A 130 -20.41 21.71 -1.31
C LYS A 130 -20.48 20.93 0.02
N ALA A 131 -21.67 20.54 0.46
CA ALA A 131 -21.86 19.83 1.74
C ALA A 131 -21.17 18.46 1.72
N LEU A 132 -21.40 17.63 0.68
CA LEU A 132 -20.76 16.32 0.55
C LEU A 132 -19.25 16.47 0.39
N GLY A 133 -18.78 17.44 -0.38
CA GLY A 133 -17.34 17.71 -0.53
C GLY A 133 -16.65 18.03 0.79
N ILE A 134 -17.28 18.82 1.67
CA ILE A 134 -16.76 19.14 3.01
C ILE A 134 -16.73 17.89 3.89
N ILE A 135 -17.79 17.06 3.89
CA ILE A 135 -17.83 15.83 4.67
C ILE A 135 -16.70 14.88 4.25
N LEU A 136 -16.55 14.66 2.94
CA LEU A 136 -15.49 13.79 2.40
C LEU A 136 -14.09 14.32 2.73
N TRP A 137 -13.90 15.65 2.68
CA TRP A 137 -12.64 16.26 3.08
C TRP A 137 -12.33 16.03 4.55
N ILE A 138 -13.29 16.29 5.46
CA ILE A 138 -13.09 16.04 6.90
C ILE A 138 -12.77 14.57 7.16
N MET A 139 -13.48 13.63 6.55
CA MET A 139 -13.21 12.20 6.71
C MET A 139 -11.82 11.83 6.22
N THR A 140 -11.36 12.40 5.10
CA THR A 140 -10.02 12.16 4.56
C THR A 140 -8.95 12.71 5.48
N GLU A 141 -9.13 13.94 6.02
CA GLU A 141 -8.20 14.54 6.97
C GLU A 141 -8.08 13.69 8.25
N LEU A 142 -9.19 13.22 8.79
CA LEU A 142 -9.18 12.35 9.96
C LEU A 142 -8.46 11.02 9.68
N ALA A 143 -8.64 10.47 8.48
CA ALA A 143 -7.93 9.25 8.08
C ALA A 143 -6.43 9.48 7.94
N ILE A 144 -6.01 10.59 7.35
CA ILE A 144 -4.59 10.97 7.23
C ILE A 144 -3.98 11.16 8.63
N MET A 145 -4.63 11.93 9.49
CA MET A 145 -4.16 12.14 10.87
C MET A 145 -3.99 10.83 11.65
N ALA A 146 -4.92 9.89 11.48
CA ALA A 146 -4.82 8.58 12.13
C ALA A 146 -3.63 7.77 11.60
N THR A 147 -3.36 7.84 10.29
CA THR A 147 -2.19 7.18 9.68
C THR A 147 -0.88 7.81 10.15
N ASP A 148 -0.78 9.15 10.15
CA ASP A 148 0.40 9.87 10.62
C ASP A 148 0.74 9.51 12.08
N ILE A 149 -0.29 9.43 12.94
CA ILE A 149 -0.10 9.00 14.33
C ILE A 149 0.45 7.58 14.39
N ALA A 150 -0.08 6.66 13.57
CA ALA A 150 0.41 5.28 13.54
C ALA A 150 1.86 5.18 13.06
N GLU A 151 2.23 5.94 12.04
CA GLU A 151 3.60 6.01 11.51
C GLU A 151 4.59 6.55 12.55
N VAL A 152 4.26 7.67 13.20
CA VAL A 152 5.08 8.26 14.25
C VAL A 152 5.26 7.30 15.42
N ILE A 153 4.20 6.62 15.84
CA ILE A 153 4.28 5.62 16.92
C ILE A 153 5.15 4.43 16.49
N GLY A 154 4.97 3.92 15.26
CA GLY A 154 5.77 2.80 14.73
C GLY A 154 7.26 3.11 14.75
N ALA A 155 7.66 4.25 14.19
CA ALA A 155 9.05 4.69 14.15
C ALA A 155 9.60 5.00 15.55
N ALA A 156 8.80 5.58 16.46
CA ALA A 156 9.21 5.81 17.85
C ALA A 156 9.46 4.49 18.60
N ILE A 157 8.63 3.47 18.36
CA ILE A 157 8.85 2.13 18.91
C ILE A 157 10.14 1.53 18.36
N ALA A 158 10.41 1.67 17.05
CA ALA A 158 11.65 1.17 16.45
C ALA A 158 12.89 1.82 17.07
N LEU A 159 12.88 3.15 17.26
CA LEU A 159 13.97 3.87 17.95
C LEU A 159 14.16 3.40 19.41
N ASN A 160 13.06 3.15 20.10
CA ASN A 160 13.11 2.59 21.46
C ASN A 160 13.73 1.18 21.46
N LEU A 161 13.32 0.31 20.56
CA LEU A 161 13.81 -1.06 20.47
C LEU A 161 15.29 -1.14 20.04
N LEU A 162 15.74 -0.26 19.13
CA LEU A 162 17.12 -0.26 18.60
C LEU A 162 18.10 0.45 19.52
N PHE A 163 17.71 1.62 20.06
CA PHE A 163 18.62 2.52 20.76
C PHE A 163 18.27 2.71 22.24
N HIS A 164 17.20 2.03 22.71
CA HIS A 164 16.69 2.17 24.09
C HIS A 164 16.32 3.61 24.45
N ILE A 165 15.98 4.46 23.47
CA ILE A 165 15.53 5.82 23.71
C ILE A 165 14.10 5.76 24.24
N PRO A 166 13.74 6.45 25.35
CA PRO A 166 12.37 6.48 25.85
C PRO A 166 11.38 6.94 24.76
N LEU A 167 10.13 6.44 24.79
CA LEU A 167 9.14 6.68 23.73
C LEU A 167 8.87 8.17 23.46
N ILE A 168 8.79 9.00 24.52
CA ILE A 168 8.48 10.42 24.37
C ILE A 168 9.59 11.16 23.56
N PRO A 169 10.89 11.08 23.92
CA PRO A 169 11.94 11.60 23.05
C PRO A 169 11.97 10.99 21.66
N SER A 170 11.67 9.70 21.51
CA SER A 170 11.61 9.02 20.20
C SER A 170 10.55 9.64 19.29
N VAL A 171 9.36 9.96 19.80
CA VAL A 171 8.31 10.68 19.07
C VAL A 171 8.81 12.03 18.56
N PHE A 172 9.53 12.81 19.38
CA PHE A 172 10.08 14.08 18.91
C PHE A 172 11.16 13.92 17.84
N ILE A 173 11.97 12.86 17.93
CA ILE A 173 12.97 12.53 16.90
C ILE A 173 12.29 12.17 15.58
N THR A 174 11.24 11.34 15.61
CA THR A 174 10.53 10.94 14.40
C THR A 174 9.80 12.09 13.72
N VAL A 175 9.29 13.06 14.47
CA VAL A 175 8.72 14.28 13.87
C VAL A 175 9.78 15.10 13.13
N LEU A 176 11.07 15.02 13.53
CA LEU A 176 12.16 15.71 12.82
C LEU A 176 12.53 15.04 11.50
N ASP A 177 12.18 13.76 11.26
CA ASP A 177 12.45 13.07 9.99
C ASP A 177 11.70 13.73 8.81
N VAL A 178 10.52 14.30 9.05
CA VAL A 178 9.78 15.10 8.07
C VAL A 178 10.67 16.21 7.48
N LEU A 179 11.55 16.83 8.29
CA LEU A 179 12.50 17.82 7.79
C LEU A 179 13.53 17.19 6.85
N VAL A 180 13.97 15.97 7.16
CA VAL A 180 14.89 15.21 6.29
C VAL A 180 14.20 14.86 4.97
N LEU A 181 12.95 14.42 5.00
CA LEU A 181 12.16 14.16 3.80
C LEU A 181 11.97 15.41 2.94
N LEU A 182 11.70 16.57 3.55
CA LEU A 182 11.63 17.84 2.84
C LEU A 182 12.96 18.22 2.18
N LEU A 183 14.09 17.89 2.79
CA LEU A 183 15.41 18.08 2.18
C LEU A 183 15.63 17.10 1.01
N LEU A 184 15.15 15.85 1.14
CA LEU A 184 15.23 14.84 0.09
C LEU A 184 14.41 15.22 -1.16
N THR A 185 13.33 15.99 -1.03
CA THR A 185 12.57 16.46 -2.21
C THR A 185 13.44 17.26 -3.18
N LYS A 186 14.47 17.96 -2.68
CA LYS A 186 15.41 18.74 -3.50
C LYS A 186 16.31 17.88 -4.40
N ILE A 187 16.50 16.60 -4.09
CA ILE A 187 17.36 15.72 -4.89
C ILE A 187 16.67 15.14 -6.14
N GLY A 188 15.37 15.40 -6.27
CA GLY A 188 14.55 15.01 -7.42
C GLY A 188 13.69 13.77 -7.18
N PHE A 189 12.47 13.83 -7.67
CA PHE A 189 11.41 12.86 -7.42
C PHE A 189 11.81 11.41 -7.79
N ARG A 190 12.51 11.23 -8.91
CA ARG A 190 12.95 9.90 -9.38
C ARG A 190 13.92 9.20 -8.42
N LYS A 191 14.74 9.95 -7.68
CA LYS A 191 15.66 9.37 -6.70
C LYS A 191 14.90 8.92 -5.45
N ILE A 192 13.89 9.67 -5.04
CA ILE A 192 13.01 9.29 -3.93
C ILE A 192 12.29 7.98 -4.25
N GLU A 193 11.70 7.87 -5.45
CA GLU A 193 11.07 6.62 -5.92
C GLU A 193 12.04 5.42 -5.82
N ALA A 194 13.29 5.59 -6.21
CA ALA A 194 14.30 4.52 -6.16
C ALA A 194 14.68 4.14 -4.73
N ILE A 195 14.82 5.12 -3.83
CA ILE A 195 15.11 4.87 -2.40
C ILE A 195 13.96 4.07 -1.79
N VAL A 196 12.72 4.49 -2.01
CA VAL A 196 11.52 3.81 -1.50
C VAL A 196 11.43 2.38 -2.03
N ALA A 197 11.64 2.16 -3.33
CA ALA A 197 11.66 0.82 -3.90
C ALA A 197 12.75 -0.08 -3.27
N CYS A 198 13.92 0.49 -2.97
CA CYS A 198 14.98 -0.24 -2.27
C CYS A 198 14.56 -0.61 -0.83
N LEU A 199 13.94 0.30 -0.09
CA LEU A 199 13.45 0.02 1.27
C LEU A 199 12.39 -1.08 1.28
N ILE A 200 11.46 -1.09 0.33
CA ILE A 200 10.47 -2.18 0.16
C ILE A 200 11.17 -3.54 0.01
N LEU A 201 12.21 -3.60 -0.82
CA LEU A 201 12.98 -4.84 -1.00
C LEU A 201 13.70 -5.26 0.29
N VAL A 202 14.26 -4.30 1.05
CA VAL A 202 14.88 -4.59 2.35
C VAL A 202 13.86 -5.21 3.30
N ILE A 203 12.69 -4.61 3.46
CA ILE A 203 11.60 -5.12 4.30
C ILE A 203 11.19 -6.54 3.86
N LEU A 204 10.99 -6.73 2.55
CA LEU A 204 10.65 -8.03 1.99
C LEU A 204 11.69 -9.10 2.33
N PHE A 205 12.98 -8.81 2.13
CA PHE A 205 14.04 -9.77 2.42
C PHE A 205 14.17 -10.07 3.91
N VAL A 206 14.01 -9.07 4.79
CA VAL A 206 14.03 -9.25 6.24
C VAL A 206 12.94 -10.21 6.67
N PHE A 207 11.68 -9.97 6.28
CA PHE A 207 10.58 -10.86 6.67
C PHE A 207 10.62 -12.22 5.99
N ALA A 208 11.03 -12.28 4.72
CA ALA A 208 11.22 -13.56 4.03
C ALA A 208 12.29 -14.43 4.74
N TYR A 209 13.39 -13.81 5.20
CA TYR A 209 14.43 -14.49 5.97
C TYR A 209 13.88 -15.01 7.32
N GLN A 210 13.15 -14.17 8.07
CA GLN A 210 12.56 -14.57 9.34
C GLN A 210 11.55 -15.71 9.18
N VAL A 211 10.68 -15.63 8.16
CA VAL A 211 9.70 -16.69 7.87
C VAL A 211 10.38 -17.96 7.37
N ALA A 212 11.42 -17.87 6.55
CA ALA A 212 12.19 -19.05 6.12
C ALA A 212 12.79 -19.82 7.30
N LEU A 213 13.29 -19.11 8.31
CA LEU A 213 13.78 -19.72 9.55
C LEU A 213 12.67 -20.32 10.41
N SER A 214 11.44 -19.77 10.34
CA SER A 214 10.32 -20.22 11.18
C SER A 214 9.73 -21.58 10.79
N ASN A 215 10.08 -22.09 9.60
CA ASN A 215 9.56 -23.34 9.05
C ASN A 215 8.03 -23.46 9.14
N PRO A 216 7.27 -22.55 8.49
CA PRO A 216 5.81 -22.50 8.61
C PRO A 216 5.15 -23.70 7.96
N ASN A 217 3.93 -24.01 8.36
CA ASN A 217 3.11 -24.99 7.68
C ASN A 217 2.59 -24.44 6.33
N TRP A 218 3.34 -24.66 5.27
CA TRP A 218 2.99 -24.18 3.93
C TRP A 218 1.63 -24.69 3.43
N GLY A 219 1.24 -25.92 3.80
CA GLY A 219 -0.10 -26.43 3.51
C GLY A 219 -1.19 -25.57 4.14
N GLY A 220 -1.00 -25.18 5.41
CA GLY A 220 -1.90 -24.26 6.11
C GLY A 220 -1.92 -22.86 5.46
N VAL A 221 -0.77 -22.35 5.03
CA VAL A 221 -0.68 -21.05 4.33
C VAL A 221 -1.51 -21.05 3.05
N PHE A 222 -1.32 -22.06 2.18
CA PHE A 222 -2.07 -22.14 0.92
C PHE A 222 -3.57 -22.41 1.14
N MET A 223 -3.93 -23.23 2.12
CA MET A 223 -5.33 -23.43 2.51
C MET A 223 -5.96 -22.14 3.06
N GLY A 224 -5.20 -21.33 3.79
CA GLY A 224 -5.65 -20.04 4.33
C GLY A 224 -5.94 -18.99 3.24
N LEU A 225 -5.38 -19.13 2.04
CA LEU A 225 -5.71 -18.25 0.90
C LEU A 225 -7.10 -18.52 0.32
N LEU A 226 -7.66 -19.71 0.59
CA LEU A 226 -8.99 -20.04 0.08
C LEU A 226 -10.08 -19.33 0.89
N PRO A 227 -11.12 -18.77 0.25
CA PRO A 227 -12.20 -18.10 0.93
C PRO A 227 -12.88 -19.04 1.95
N SER A 228 -12.97 -18.57 3.20
CA SER A 228 -13.57 -19.32 4.30
C SER A 228 -14.52 -18.45 5.12
N ALA A 229 -15.71 -18.95 5.42
CA ALA A 229 -16.65 -18.29 6.33
C ALA A 229 -16.08 -18.10 7.75
N LYS A 230 -15.03 -18.83 8.11
CA LYS A 230 -14.33 -18.66 9.40
C LYS A 230 -13.68 -17.30 9.54
N ALA A 231 -13.27 -16.65 8.45
CA ALA A 231 -12.66 -15.32 8.47
C ALA A 231 -13.64 -14.21 8.91
N ILE A 232 -14.94 -14.41 8.73
CA ILE A 232 -16.00 -13.47 9.11
C ILE A 232 -16.83 -13.97 10.30
N ALA A 233 -16.37 -15.00 11.00
CA ALA A 233 -17.05 -15.53 12.16
C ALA A 233 -16.94 -14.59 13.38
N GLN A 234 -17.96 -14.63 14.25
CA GLN A 234 -17.96 -13.88 15.50
C GLN A 234 -17.34 -14.69 16.67
N HIS A 235 -16.94 -15.90 16.42
CA HIS A 235 -16.29 -16.81 17.36
C HIS A 235 -15.15 -17.58 16.66
N PRO A 236 -14.08 -17.99 17.36
CA PRO A 236 -13.78 -17.67 18.77
C PRO A 236 -13.39 -16.20 19.00
N GLU A 237 -13.55 -15.73 20.23
CA GLU A 237 -12.98 -14.46 20.67
C GLU A 237 -11.67 -14.73 21.41
N ILE A 238 -10.59 -14.12 20.95
CA ILE A 238 -9.24 -14.28 21.52
C ILE A 238 -8.68 -12.89 21.81
N GLY A 239 -8.39 -12.59 23.08
CA GLY A 239 -7.87 -11.28 23.48
C GLY A 239 -8.82 -10.11 23.17
N GLY A 240 -10.15 -10.31 23.18
CA GLY A 240 -11.12 -9.29 22.80
C GLY A 240 -11.32 -9.12 21.29
N ILE A 241 -10.70 -9.97 20.48
CA ILE A 241 -10.76 -9.89 19.02
C ILE A 241 -11.43 -11.13 18.46
N THR A 242 -12.36 -10.94 17.52
CA THR A 242 -12.99 -12.03 16.75
C THR A 242 -12.40 -12.09 15.34
N PRO A 243 -12.53 -13.20 14.60
CA PRO A 243 -12.13 -13.26 13.19
C PRO A 243 -12.74 -12.14 12.37
N LEU A 244 -14.00 -11.79 12.62
CA LEU A 244 -14.68 -10.67 11.94
C LEU A 244 -13.99 -9.32 12.23
N THR A 245 -13.69 -9.01 13.49
CA THR A 245 -13.01 -7.75 13.83
C THR A 245 -11.59 -7.73 13.30
N GLY A 246 -10.88 -8.86 13.30
CA GLY A 246 -9.57 -8.99 12.66
C GLY A 246 -9.64 -8.77 11.14
N THR A 247 -10.66 -9.33 10.48
CA THR A 247 -10.93 -9.09 9.05
C THR A 247 -11.21 -7.62 8.76
N LEU A 248 -12.05 -6.96 9.55
CA LEU A 248 -12.34 -5.53 9.41
C LEU A 248 -11.08 -4.67 9.65
N GLY A 249 -10.24 -5.05 10.61
CA GLY A 249 -8.97 -4.39 10.86
C GLY A 249 -8.01 -4.47 9.65
N ILE A 250 -7.84 -5.66 9.07
CA ILE A 250 -6.99 -5.87 7.89
C ILE A 250 -7.54 -5.09 6.68
N ILE A 251 -8.85 -5.14 6.41
CA ILE A 251 -9.46 -4.39 5.31
C ILE A 251 -9.29 -2.88 5.53
N GLY A 252 -9.56 -2.39 6.75
CA GLY A 252 -9.44 -0.98 7.10
C GLY A 252 -8.01 -0.46 6.97
N ALA A 253 -7.02 -1.23 7.40
CA ALA A 253 -5.61 -0.90 7.24
C ALA A 253 -5.16 -0.95 5.77
N THR A 254 -5.74 -1.83 4.94
CA THR A 254 -5.32 -2.02 3.54
C THR A 254 -6.02 -1.06 2.58
N VAL A 255 -7.32 -0.79 2.75
CA VAL A 255 -8.10 0.06 1.83
C VAL A 255 -8.08 1.51 2.30
N MET A 256 -7.00 2.21 2.00
CA MET A 256 -6.74 3.57 2.47
C MET A 256 -7.17 4.63 1.47
N PRO A 257 -8.16 5.49 1.79
CA PRO A 257 -8.62 6.55 0.89
C PRO A 257 -7.52 7.53 0.48
N HIS A 258 -6.69 7.98 1.43
CA HIS A 258 -5.62 8.96 1.18
C HIS A 258 -4.60 8.45 0.17
N ASN A 259 -4.32 7.15 0.16
CA ASN A 259 -3.40 6.53 -0.79
C ASN A 259 -3.97 6.52 -2.23
N LEU A 260 -5.30 6.50 -2.39
CA LEU A 260 -5.97 6.70 -3.69
C LEU A 260 -5.82 8.14 -4.19
N TYR A 261 -5.94 9.13 -3.29
CA TYR A 261 -5.67 10.53 -3.61
C TYR A 261 -4.25 10.72 -4.07
N LEU A 262 -3.28 10.18 -3.32
CA LEU A 262 -1.86 10.22 -3.66
C LEU A 262 -1.61 9.63 -5.05
N HIS A 263 -2.07 8.40 -5.33
CA HIS A 263 -1.81 7.74 -6.60
C HIS A 263 -2.39 8.50 -7.80
N SER A 264 -3.61 9.04 -7.67
CA SER A 264 -4.22 9.84 -8.72
C SER A 264 -3.43 11.11 -9.04
N ALA A 265 -2.74 11.68 -8.04
CA ALA A 265 -1.89 12.85 -8.22
C ALA A 265 -0.53 12.48 -8.82
N ILE A 266 0.21 11.52 -8.21
CA ILE A 266 1.57 11.17 -8.65
C ILE A 266 1.61 10.39 -9.98
N SER A 267 0.51 9.75 -10.39
CA SER A 267 0.42 9.12 -11.72
C SER A 267 0.57 10.12 -12.87
N GLN A 268 0.40 11.43 -12.61
CA GLN A 268 0.56 12.52 -13.57
C GLN A 268 2.01 13.01 -13.69
N THR A 269 2.95 12.50 -12.91
CA THR A 269 4.36 12.91 -12.93
C THR A 269 5.07 12.59 -14.24
N ARG A 270 4.57 11.60 -14.98
CA ARG A 270 5.11 11.22 -16.30
C ARG A 270 4.65 12.20 -17.38
N LYS A 271 5.57 12.54 -18.29
CA LYS A 271 5.26 13.42 -19.41
C LYS A 271 4.40 12.70 -20.44
N ILE A 272 3.11 13.00 -20.44
CA ILE A 272 2.09 12.36 -21.27
C ILE A 272 1.68 13.30 -22.39
N ASP A 273 1.61 12.79 -23.62
CA ASP A 273 0.97 13.52 -24.73
C ASP A 273 -0.53 13.22 -24.71
N HIS A 274 -1.31 14.17 -24.22
CA HIS A 274 -2.77 14.02 -24.10
C HIS A 274 -3.52 14.16 -25.43
N ASN A 275 -2.84 14.56 -26.50
CA ASN A 275 -3.42 14.59 -27.85
C ASN A 275 -3.26 13.24 -28.56
N ASP A 276 -2.41 12.36 -28.03
CA ASP A 276 -2.15 11.02 -28.55
C ASP A 276 -2.79 9.96 -27.65
N LEU A 277 -3.84 9.30 -28.15
CA LEU A 277 -4.55 8.24 -27.45
C LEU A 277 -3.64 7.03 -27.13
N ASP A 278 -2.66 6.74 -27.98
CA ASP A 278 -1.74 5.64 -27.74
C ASP A 278 -0.76 5.97 -26.60
N SER A 279 -0.34 7.24 -26.49
CA SER A 279 0.44 7.74 -25.34
C SER A 279 -0.33 7.56 -24.02
N ILE A 280 -1.61 7.92 -23.99
CA ILE A 280 -2.47 7.76 -22.81
C ILE A 280 -2.66 6.28 -22.46
N ARG A 281 -2.99 5.43 -23.45
CA ARG A 281 -3.17 4.00 -23.26
C ARG A 281 -1.89 3.32 -22.75
N GLN A 282 -0.76 3.68 -23.34
CA GLN A 282 0.55 3.17 -22.91
C GLN A 282 0.82 3.56 -21.45
N THR A 283 0.60 4.82 -21.09
CA THR A 283 0.79 5.31 -19.73
C THR A 283 -0.10 4.55 -18.74
N VAL A 284 -1.40 4.45 -18.99
CA VAL A 284 -2.31 3.68 -18.12
C VAL A 284 -1.85 2.24 -17.97
N ARG A 285 -1.47 1.57 -19.06
CA ARG A 285 -1.02 0.19 -19.04
C ARG A 285 0.23 0.00 -18.19
N PHE A 286 1.26 0.81 -18.38
CA PHE A 286 2.52 0.64 -17.66
C PHE A 286 2.44 1.10 -16.21
N THR A 287 1.67 2.15 -15.90
CA THR A 287 1.38 2.53 -14.51
C THR A 287 0.61 1.44 -13.78
N THR A 288 -0.33 0.75 -14.47
CA THR A 288 -1.03 -0.40 -13.89
C THR A 288 -0.08 -1.57 -13.62
N TRP A 289 0.84 -1.87 -14.52
CA TRP A 289 1.85 -2.90 -14.27
C TRP A 289 2.76 -2.55 -13.10
N ASP A 290 3.24 -1.30 -13.05
CA ASP A 290 4.06 -0.83 -11.93
C ASP A 290 3.33 -0.98 -10.59
N SER A 291 2.14 -0.41 -10.47
CA SER A 291 1.37 -0.48 -9.22
C SER A 291 1.00 -1.91 -8.83
N ASN A 292 0.60 -2.77 -9.76
CA ASN A 292 0.27 -4.15 -9.44
C ASN A 292 1.47 -4.97 -8.98
N ILE A 293 2.65 -4.78 -9.59
CA ILE A 293 3.89 -5.43 -9.15
C ILE A 293 4.22 -4.98 -7.72
N GLN A 294 4.21 -3.69 -7.45
CA GLN A 294 4.55 -3.15 -6.14
C GLN A 294 3.53 -3.54 -5.06
N LEU A 295 2.23 -3.51 -5.37
CA LEU A 295 1.18 -3.96 -4.46
C LEU A 295 1.22 -5.49 -4.22
N SER A 296 1.70 -6.27 -5.20
CA SER A 296 1.96 -7.70 -4.99
C SER A 296 3.10 -7.92 -3.99
N LEU A 297 4.14 -7.08 -4.01
CA LEU A 297 5.18 -7.13 -2.99
C LEU A 297 4.63 -6.77 -1.61
N ALA A 298 3.78 -5.75 -1.51
CA ALA A 298 3.10 -5.40 -0.26
C ALA A 298 2.20 -6.54 0.25
N PHE A 299 1.45 -7.21 -0.65
CA PHE A 299 0.68 -8.42 -0.31
C PHE A 299 1.58 -9.52 0.28
N ILE A 300 2.73 -9.76 -0.33
CA ILE A 300 3.69 -10.77 0.16
C ILE A 300 4.20 -10.38 1.54
N VAL A 301 4.59 -9.12 1.77
CA VAL A 301 5.06 -8.63 3.08
C VAL A 301 3.99 -8.82 4.15
N ASN A 302 2.74 -8.40 3.91
CA ASN A 302 1.65 -8.57 4.86
C ASN A 302 1.32 -10.05 5.12
N SER A 303 1.46 -10.91 4.11
CA SER A 303 1.33 -12.35 4.27
C SER A 303 2.47 -12.93 5.13
N LEU A 304 3.71 -12.50 4.92
CA LEU A 304 4.85 -12.91 5.73
C LEU A 304 4.68 -12.47 7.20
N LEU A 305 4.15 -11.28 7.45
CA LEU A 305 3.85 -10.79 8.81
C LEU A 305 2.80 -11.66 9.51
N LEU A 306 1.72 -12.04 8.82
CA LEU A 306 0.73 -12.95 9.36
C LEU A 306 1.35 -14.33 9.65
N ILE A 307 2.14 -14.88 8.73
CA ILE A 307 2.83 -16.17 8.90
C ILE A 307 3.79 -16.10 10.10
N MET A 308 4.49 -14.99 10.27
CA MET A 308 5.38 -14.76 11.40
C MET A 308 4.59 -14.70 12.72
N GLY A 309 3.43 -14.02 12.74
CA GLY A 309 2.52 -14.04 13.90
C GLY A 309 2.09 -15.45 14.28
N VAL A 310 1.83 -16.34 13.31
CA VAL A 310 1.53 -17.76 13.60
C VAL A 310 2.74 -18.51 14.15
N ALA A 311 3.93 -18.28 13.58
CA ALA A 311 5.11 -19.10 13.86
C ALA A 311 5.79 -18.73 15.18
N VAL A 312 5.76 -17.47 15.58
CA VAL A 312 6.46 -16.93 16.74
C VAL A 312 5.61 -17.10 18.01
N PHE A 313 4.30 -16.91 17.94
CA PHE A 313 3.41 -17.01 19.07
C PHE A 313 2.77 -18.41 19.18
N LYS A 314 2.70 -18.93 20.38
CA LYS A 314 1.99 -20.21 20.63
C LYS A 314 0.49 -19.97 20.57
N THR A 315 -0.22 -20.78 19.82
CA THR A 315 -1.68 -20.72 19.67
C THR A 315 -2.37 -20.80 21.04
N GLY A 316 -3.27 -19.86 21.34
CA GLY A 316 -4.08 -19.84 22.57
C GLY A 316 -3.41 -19.19 23.79
N ALA A 317 -2.15 -18.78 23.70
CA ALA A 317 -1.56 -17.92 24.70
C ALA A 317 -1.91 -16.46 24.38
N VAL A 318 -2.70 -15.80 25.23
CA VAL A 318 -2.90 -14.35 25.18
C VAL A 318 -1.56 -13.73 25.54
N GLN A 319 -0.77 -13.42 24.54
CA GLN A 319 0.49 -12.71 24.69
C GLN A 319 0.33 -11.34 24.02
N ASP A 320 1.15 -10.41 24.45
CA ASP A 320 1.18 -9.08 23.88
C ASP A 320 1.46 -9.15 22.37
N SER A 321 0.44 -8.85 21.54
CA SER A 321 0.54 -8.80 20.08
C SER A 321 1.09 -7.47 19.57
N SER A 322 1.56 -6.60 20.48
CA SER A 322 2.21 -5.36 20.14
C SER A 322 3.57 -5.59 19.48
N PHE A 323 4.14 -4.55 18.90
CA PHE A 323 5.50 -4.60 18.36
C PHE A 323 6.54 -4.94 19.42
N PHE A 324 6.35 -4.50 20.68
CA PHE A 324 7.19 -4.90 21.81
C PHE A 324 7.10 -6.39 22.09
N GLY A 325 5.86 -6.92 22.15
CA GLY A 325 5.63 -8.34 22.38
C GLY A 325 6.24 -9.21 21.28
N LEU A 326 6.18 -8.78 20.01
CA LEU A 326 6.85 -9.51 18.92
C LEU A 326 8.37 -9.43 19.03
N TYR A 327 8.92 -8.27 19.35
CA TYR A 327 10.37 -8.10 19.56
C TYR A 327 10.86 -8.99 20.70
N ASP A 328 10.15 -9.00 21.83
CA ASP A 328 10.47 -9.83 22.98
C ASP A 328 10.32 -11.32 22.67
N ALA A 329 9.29 -11.69 21.92
CA ALA A 329 9.09 -13.07 21.47
C ALA A 329 10.21 -13.55 20.52
N LEU A 330 10.71 -12.68 19.67
CA LEU A 330 11.87 -12.98 18.79
C LEU A 330 13.18 -13.10 19.56
N ASN A 331 13.31 -12.42 20.71
CA ASN A 331 14.46 -12.54 21.63
C ASN A 331 14.32 -13.71 22.61
N ASN A 332 13.10 -14.02 23.02
CA ASN A 332 12.84 -15.00 24.06
C ASN A 332 12.75 -16.41 23.47
N THR A 333 13.81 -17.18 23.63
CA THR A 333 13.91 -18.54 23.11
C THR A 333 12.86 -19.52 23.66
N SER A 334 12.25 -19.23 24.81
CA SER A 334 11.20 -20.08 25.40
C SER A 334 9.87 -19.98 24.65
N MET A 335 9.64 -18.90 23.93
CA MET A 335 8.43 -18.68 23.14
C MET A 335 8.53 -19.25 21.72
N LEU A 336 9.74 -19.48 21.23
CA LEU A 336 9.98 -20.00 19.90
C LEU A 336 9.83 -21.53 19.87
N SER A 337 9.07 -22.03 18.93
CA SER A 337 8.83 -23.47 18.75
C SER A 337 9.88 -24.17 17.88
N ASN A 338 10.64 -23.41 17.10
CA ASN A 338 11.60 -23.93 16.12
C ASN A 338 13.04 -23.82 16.63
N PRO A 339 13.82 -24.94 16.69
CA PRO A 339 15.20 -24.92 17.18
C PRO A 339 16.14 -24.02 16.37
N VAL A 340 15.89 -23.83 15.08
CA VAL A 340 16.67 -22.90 14.23
C VAL A 340 16.40 -21.46 14.63
N LEU A 341 15.14 -21.06 14.82
CA LEU A 341 14.77 -19.75 15.35
C LEU A 341 15.37 -19.51 16.73
N ILE A 342 15.35 -20.52 17.62
CA ILE A 342 15.96 -20.42 18.94
C ILE A 342 17.46 -20.10 18.84
N ALA A 343 18.18 -20.77 17.96
CA ALA A 343 19.61 -20.55 17.78
C ALA A 343 19.92 -19.14 17.24
N VAL A 344 19.15 -18.68 16.27
CA VAL A 344 19.32 -17.32 15.68
C VAL A 344 18.81 -16.23 16.62
N ALA A 345 17.73 -16.48 17.37
CA ALA A 345 17.22 -15.52 18.36
C ALA A 345 18.22 -15.22 19.47
N LYS A 346 19.00 -16.23 19.91
CA LYS A 346 20.07 -16.05 20.91
C LYS A 346 21.13 -15.04 20.48
N SER A 347 21.30 -14.79 19.17
CA SER A 347 22.21 -13.78 18.66
C SER A 347 21.61 -12.36 18.60
N GLY A 348 20.32 -12.21 18.88
CA GLY A 348 19.59 -10.93 18.78
C GLY A 348 19.35 -10.44 17.33
N VAL A 349 19.79 -11.21 16.32
CA VAL A 349 19.70 -10.78 14.90
C VAL A 349 18.24 -10.62 14.46
N LEU A 350 17.34 -11.54 14.82
CA LEU A 350 15.95 -11.51 14.37
C LEU A 350 15.20 -10.28 14.87
N SER A 351 15.35 -9.97 16.17
CA SER A 351 14.70 -8.81 16.78
C SER A 351 15.28 -7.49 16.27
N THR A 352 16.61 -7.43 16.08
CA THR A 352 17.25 -6.26 15.47
C THR A 352 16.78 -6.03 14.04
N LEU A 353 16.71 -7.09 13.21
CA LEU A 353 16.18 -6.99 11.84
C LEU A 353 14.72 -6.55 11.82
N PHE A 354 13.89 -7.04 12.75
CA PHE A 354 12.51 -6.59 12.90
C PHE A 354 12.43 -5.11 13.23
N ALA A 355 13.19 -4.65 14.22
CA ALA A 355 13.22 -3.24 14.61
C ALA A 355 13.77 -2.32 13.51
N VAL A 356 14.79 -2.76 12.75
CA VAL A 356 15.30 -2.03 11.58
C VAL A 356 14.25 -1.94 10.46
N ALA A 357 13.46 -2.99 10.25
CA ALA A 357 12.40 -2.97 9.24
C ALA A 357 11.23 -2.08 9.64
N LEU A 358 10.98 -1.92 10.95
CA LEU A 358 9.93 -1.05 11.49
C LEU A 358 10.33 0.44 11.45
N LEU A 359 11.64 0.75 11.54
CA LEU A 359 12.19 2.11 11.41
C LEU A 359 12.11 2.63 9.98
#